data_8c376ca946958b21962d973110994a94
#
_entry.id   8c376ca946958b21962d973110994a94
#
_cell.length_a   1.000
_cell.length_b   1.000
_cell.length_c   1.000
_cell.angle_alpha   90.00
_cell.angle_beta   90.00
_cell.angle_gamma   90.00
#
_symmetry.space_group_name_H-M   'P 1'
#
loop_
_entity.id
_entity.type
_entity.pdbx_description
1 polymer ?
#
loop_
_entity_poly.entity_id
_entity_poly.type
_entity_poly.pdbx_seq_one_letter_code
_entity_poly.pdbx_strand_id
1 'polypeptide(L)'
;NKDMQEDKEAIFDAIDTVKLCLKTFDPMLATMRVIPENMRNAAAKGFINATDCADYLVKKGMPFRDAYKITGTLVHTCIEKGCTLETLPLEEYKKLTDNFDKDVYDAISLDTCVMHRKAAGGPAPESVKAQIEYVRNKL
;
A
#
# COMPACT_ATOMS: atom_id res chain seq x y z
N ASN A 1 -0.26 -34.36 -38.43
CA ASN A 1 0.49 -33.62 -37.41
C ASN A 1 -0.28 -33.63 -36.10
N LYS A 2 -0.03 -34.63 -35.24
CA LYS A 2 -0.67 -34.78 -33.93
C LYS A 2 -0.43 -33.56 -33.02
N ASP A 3 0.71 -32.92 -33.11
CA ASP A 3 1.11 -31.80 -32.28
C ASP A 3 0.15 -30.61 -32.43
N MET A 4 -0.38 -30.35 -33.64
CA MET A 4 -1.34 -29.29 -33.89
C MET A 4 -2.79 -29.64 -33.44
N GLN A 5 -3.09 -30.88 -33.13
CA GLN A 5 -4.42 -31.30 -32.64
C GLN A 5 -4.50 -31.23 -31.13
N GLU A 6 -3.41 -31.53 -30.42
CA GLU A 6 -3.33 -31.46 -28.96
C GLU A 6 -3.36 -30.01 -28.44
N ASP A 7 -2.78 -29.05 -29.17
CA ASP A 7 -2.84 -27.61 -28.84
C ASP A 7 -4.27 -27.08 -28.73
N LYS A 8 -5.20 -27.59 -29.54
CA LYS A 8 -6.59 -27.12 -29.53
C LYS A 8 -7.34 -27.57 -28.30
N GLU A 9 -7.12 -28.78 -27.81
CA GLU A 9 -7.78 -29.30 -26.61
C GLU A 9 -7.40 -28.48 -25.39
N ALA A 10 -6.11 -28.17 -25.21
CA ALA A 10 -5.63 -27.34 -24.12
C ALA A 10 -6.19 -25.92 -24.16
N ILE A 11 -6.30 -25.31 -25.36
CA ILE A 11 -6.88 -23.99 -25.54
C ILE A 11 -8.38 -23.99 -25.23
N PHE A 12 -9.13 -24.99 -25.66
CA PHE A 12 -10.57 -25.06 -25.38
C PHE A 12 -10.83 -25.26 -23.90
N ASP A 13 -10.09 -26.12 -23.22
CA ASP A 13 -10.17 -26.29 -21.77
C ASP A 13 -9.85 -24.99 -21.01
N ALA A 14 -8.77 -24.29 -21.43
CA ALA A 14 -8.43 -23.00 -20.85
C ALA A 14 -9.55 -21.95 -21.04
N ILE A 15 -10.14 -21.88 -22.23
CA ILE A 15 -11.25 -20.95 -22.51
C ILE A 15 -12.47 -21.27 -21.66
N ASP A 16 -12.83 -22.54 -21.54
CA ASP A 16 -14.01 -22.94 -20.74
C ASP A 16 -13.76 -22.71 -19.24
N THR A 17 -12.55 -22.97 -18.76
CA THR A 17 -12.14 -22.65 -17.40
C THR A 17 -12.24 -21.14 -17.14
N VAL A 18 -11.72 -20.29 -18.01
CA VAL A 18 -11.80 -18.82 -17.87
C VAL A 18 -13.26 -18.34 -17.88
N LYS A 19 -14.09 -18.86 -18.78
CA LYS A 19 -15.53 -18.53 -18.81
C LYS A 19 -16.22 -18.90 -17.50
N LEU A 20 -15.92 -20.07 -16.94
CA LEU A 20 -16.46 -20.50 -15.65
C LEU A 20 -15.98 -19.59 -14.51
N CYS A 21 -14.70 -19.24 -14.49
CA CYS A 21 -14.13 -18.31 -13.51
C CYS A 21 -14.85 -16.95 -13.58
N LEU A 22 -15.02 -16.37 -14.75
CA LEU A 22 -15.71 -15.08 -14.92
C LEU A 22 -17.16 -15.13 -14.43
N LYS A 23 -17.90 -16.19 -14.78
CA LYS A 23 -19.29 -16.39 -14.30
C LYS A 23 -19.38 -16.53 -12.79
N THR A 24 -18.36 -17.11 -12.15
CA THR A 24 -18.30 -17.25 -10.70
C THR A 24 -17.86 -15.96 -10.02
N PHE A 25 -16.97 -15.20 -10.66
CA PHE A 25 -16.43 -13.94 -10.12
C PHE A 25 -17.49 -12.85 -10.02
N ASP A 26 -18.42 -12.79 -10.97
CA ASP A 26 -19.48 -11.78 -10.97
C ASP A 26 -20.33 -11.80 -9.68
N PRO A 27 -20.97 -12.92 -9.28
CA PRO A 27 -21.72 -12.97 -8.02
C PRO A 27 -20.83 -12.82 -6.78
N MET A 28 -19.56 -13.24 -6.83
CA MET A 28 -18.63 -13.02 -5.72
C MET A 28 -18.39 -11.53 -5.48
N LEU A 29 -18.17 -10.74 -6.55
CA LEU A 29 -18.01 -9.29 -6.44
C LEU A 29 -19.31 -8.61 -6.00
N ALA A 30 -20.45 -9.03 -6.54
CA ALA A 30 -21.76 -8.48 -6.20
C ALA A 30 -22.14 -8.68 -4.72
N THR A 31 -21.67 -9.77 -4.10
CA THR A 31 -21.96 -10.12 -2.71
C THR A 31 -20.82 -9.80 -1.74
N MET A 32 -19.72 -9.27 -2.23
CA MET A 32 -18.54 -8.93 -1.42
C MET A 32 -18.89 -7.90 -0.34
N ARG A 33 -18.48 -8.19 0.90
CA ARG A 33 -18.60 -7.25 2.02
C ARG A 33 -17.21 -6.75 2.41
N VAL A 34 -17.04 -5.45 2.35
CA VAL A 34 -15.84 -4.77 2.84
C VAL A 34 -15.92 -4.62 4.35
N ILE A 35 -14.87 -4.98 5.07
CA ILE A 35 -14.73 -4.76 6.51
C ILE A 35 -13.60 -3.74 6.71
N PRO A 36 -13.93 -2.42 6.76
CA PRO A 36 -12.92 -1.34 6.77
C PRO A 36 -11.93 -1.46 7.92
N GLU A 37 -12.39 -1.87 9.10
CA GLU A 37 -11.53 -2.05 10.28
C GLU A 37 -10.45 -3.11 10.06
N ASN A 38 -10.82 -4.26 9.47
CA ASN A 38 -9.85 -5.31 9.16
C ASN A 38 -8.83 -4.84 8.13
N MET A 39 -9.27 -4.09 7.11
CA MET A 39 -8.39 -3.51 6.08
C MET A 39 -7.42 -2.50 6.70
N ARG A 40 -7.92 -1.61 7.58
CA ARG A 40 -7.07 -0.66 8.29
C ARG A 40 -6.04 -1.36 9.18
N ASN A 41 -6.47 -2.35 9.96
CA ASN A 41 -5.59 -3.13 10.83
C ASN A 41 -4.52 -3.90 10.03
N ALA A 42 -4.86 -4.41 8.86
CA ALA A 42 -3.90 -5.06 7.97
C ALA A 42 -2.88 -4.05 7.41
N ALA A 43 -3.32 -2.86 7.02
CA ALA A 43 -2.45 -1.79 6.53
C ALA A 43 -1.53 -1.23 7.62
N ALA A 44 -1.95 -1.24 8.88
CA ALA A 44 -1.14 -0.76 10.01
C ALA A 44 0.03 -1.70 10.35
N LYS A 45 0.02 -2.94 9.86
CA LYS A 45 1.09 -3.91 10.12
C LYS A 45 2.25 -3.72 9.14
N GLY A 46 3.47 -4.01 9.60
CA GLY A 46 4.65 -4.13 8.74
C GLY A 46 5.31 -2.81 8.35
N PHE A 47 5.05 -1.73 9.09
CA PHE A 47 5.74 -0.44 8.92
C PHE A 47 5.65 0.12 7.48
N ILE A 48 4.49 0.01 6.84
CA ILE A 48 4.29 0.49 5.45
C ILE A 48 4.50 2.00 5.30
N ASN A 49 4.41 2.76 6.41
CA ASN A 49 4.65 4.18 6.51
C ASN A 49 6.12 4.56 6.78
N ALA A 50 7.03 3.59 6.82
CA ALA A 50 8.46 3.86 7.03
C ALA A 50 9.05 4.75 5.92
N THR A 51 8.63 4.56 4.67
CA THR A 51 9.05 5.43 3.56
C THR A 51 8.59 6.88 3.77
N ASP A 52 7.36 7.08 4.27
CA ASP A 52 6.85 8.43 4.57
C ASP A 52 7.63 9.09 5.71
N CYS A 53 8.13 8.31 6.67
CA CYS A 53 9.05 8.78 7.71
C CYS A 53 10.40 9.23 7.12
N ALA A 54 10.96 8.48 6.18
CA ALA A 54 12.16 8.90 5.46
C ALA A 54 11.92 10.17 4.63
N ASP A 55 10.82 10.24 3.90
CA ASP A 55 10.42 11.40 3.11
C ASP A 55 10.21 12.65 3.97
N TYR A 56 9.73 12.50 5.20
CA TYR A 56 9.64 13.59 6.17
C TYR A 56 11.02 14.22 6.45
N LEU A 57 12.04 13.40 6.69
CA LEU A 57 13.40 13.88 6.89
C LEU A 57 13.99 14.53 5.63
N VAL A 58 13.70 13.96 4.46
CA VAL A 58 14.13 14.52 3.17
C VAL A 58 13.54 15.91 2.95
N LYS A 59 12.26 16.12 3.28
CA LYS A 59 11.60 17.44 3.21
C LYS A 59 12.25 18.46 4.16
N LYS A 60 12.87 17.99 5.25
CA LYS A 60 13.67 18.83 6.17
C LYS A 60 15.14 18.99 5.74
N GLY A 61 15.49 18.56 4.52
CA GLY A 61 16.80 18.79 3.91
C GLY A 61 17.82 17.66 4.10
N MET A 62 17.41 16.53 4.66
CA MET A 62 18.32 15.37 4.83
C MET A 62 18.44 14.59 3.51
N PRO A 63 19.66 14.14 3.11
CA PRO A 63 19.81 13.22 1.98
C PRO A 63 19.01 11.93 2.19
N PHE A 64 18.35 11.43 1.14
CA PHE A 64 17.48 10.25 1.25
C PHE A 64 18.17 9.02 1.83
N ARG A 65 19.44 8.77 1.48
CA ARG A 65 20.21 7.64 2.01
C ARG A 65 20.33 7.68 3.53
N ASP A 66 20.57 8.86 4.10
CA ASP A 66 20.71 9.04 5.54
C ASP A 66 19.34 8.95 6.23
N ALA A 67 18.32 9.58 5.66
CA ALA A 67 16.94 9.49 6.11
C ALA A 67 16.45 8.04 6.14
N TYR A 68 16.73 7.27 5.10
CA TYR A 68 16.38 5.86 5.02
C TYR A 68 17.07 5.01 6.09
N LYS A 69 18.36 5.25 6.34
CA LYS A 69 19.14 4.56 7.37
C LYS A 69 18.57 4.85 8.77
N ILE A 70 18.29 6.12 9.07
CA ILE A 70 17.69 6.54 10.35
C ILE A 70 16.32 5.88 10.53
N THR A 71 15.49 5.89 9.50
CA THR A 71 14.17 5.24 9.54
C THR A 71 14.27 3.73 9.76
N GLY A 72 15.25 3.07 9.14
CA GLY A 72 15.53 1.65 9.38
C GLY A 72 15.88 1.36 10.85
N THR A 73 16.65 2.23 11.49
CA THR A 73 16.96 2.13 12.92
C THR A 73 15.71 2.33 13.79
N LEU A 74 14.82 3.27 13.43
CA LEU A 74 13.55 3.46 14.14
C LEU A 74 12.65 2.23 14.03
N VAL A 75 12.54 1.64 12.84
CA VAL A 75 11.77 0.40 12.63
C VAL A 75 12.32 -0.74 13.49
N HIS A 76 13.64 -0.89 13.54
CA HIS A 76 14.27 -1.88 14.41
C HIS A 76 13.93 -1.64 15.88
N THR A 77 14.03 -0.41 16.36
CA THR A 77 13.65 -0.01 17.73
C THR A 77 12.17 -0.31 18.01
N CYS A 78 11.28 -0.07 17.03
CA CYS A 78 9.86 -0.39 17.18
C CYS A 78 9.63 -1.90 17.33
N ILE A 79 10.35 -2.72 16.55
CA ILE A 79 10.26 -4.19 16.62
C ILE A 79 10.72 -4.67 18.01
N GLU A 80 11.85 -4.18 18.51
CA GLU A 80 12.37 -4.55 19.83
C GLU A 80 11.41 -4.15 20.97
N LYS A 81 10.74 -3.00 20.85
CA LYS A 81 9.81 -2.48 21.85
C LYS A 81 8.37 -2.97 21.67
N GLY A 82 8.07 -3.71 20.61
CA GLY A 82 6.71 -4.18 20.31
C GLY A 82 5.73 -3.05 20.03
N CYS A 83 6.18 -1.94 19.41
CA CYS A 83 5.37 -0.76 19.09
C CYS A 83 5.42 -0.42 17.60
N THR A 84 4.66 0.60 17.17
CA THR A 84 4.67 1.12 15.80
C THR A 84 5.34 2.49 15.75
N LEU A 85 5.63 2.99 14.54
CA LEU A 85 6.17 4.35 14.39
C LEU A 85 5.20 5.40 14.96
N GLU A 86 3.88 5.22 14.81
CA GLU A 86 2.91 6.17 15.35
C GLU A 86 2.86 6.19 16.89
N THR A 87 3.24 5.10 17.54
CA THR A 87 3.19 4.97 19.01
C THR A 87 4.55 5.10 19.69
N LEU A 88 5.64 5.13 18.91
CA LEU A 88 6.99 5.34 19.43
C LEU A 88 7.13 6.76 19.99
N PRO A 89 7.61 6.95 21.24
CA PRO A 89 7.80 8.28 21.82
C PRO A 89 8.76 9.18 21.00
N LEU A 90 8.46 10.48 20.94
CA LEU A 90 9.27 11.46 20.19
C LEU A 90 10.73 11.49 20.62
N GLU A 91 11.00 11.20 21.89
CA GLU A 91 12.35 11.13 22.46
C GLU A 91 13.21 10.08 21.75
N GLU A 92 12.61 8.95 21.33
CA GLU A 92 13.33 7.91 20.59
C GLU A 92 13.71 8.39 19.17
N TYR A 93 12.82 9.14 18.52
CA TYR A 93 13.14 9.80 17.25
C TYR A 93 14.29 10.80 17.40
N LYS A 94 14.23 11.64 18.43
CA LYS A 94 15.23 12.68 18.70
C LYS A 94 16.59 12.14 19.11
N LYS A 95 16.69 10.90 19.59
CA LYS A 95 17.99 10.25 19.82
C LYS A 95 18.79 10.05 18.54
N LEU A 96 18.14 9.95 17.39
CA LEU A 96 18.79 9.70 16.11
C LEU A 96 19.10 11.00 15.34
N THR A 97 18.23 11.99 15.44
CA THR A 97 18.41 13.31 14.83
C THR A 97 17.45 14.34 15.42
N ASP A 98 17.91 15.58 15.59
CA ASP A 98 17.09 16.70 16.03
C ASP A 98 16.07 17.18 14.99
N ASN A 99 16.13 16.67 13.76
CA ASN A 99 15.21 17.03 12.68
C ASN A 99 13.78 16.50 12.89
N PHE A 100 13.54 15.63 13.85
CA PHE A 100 12.21 15.15 14.19
C PHE A 100 11.51 16.10 15.16
N ASP A 101 10.27 16.45 14.82
CA ASP A 101 9.34 17.19 15.68
C ASP A 101 8.00 16.45 15.76
N LYS A 102 7.04 16.98 16.55
CA LYS A 102 5.72 16.35 16.75
C LYS A 102 4.94 16.15 15.46
N ASP A 103 5.20 16.96 14.44
CA ASP A 103 4.56 16.89 13.12
C ASP A 103 4.91 15.61 12.35
N VAL A 104 5.92 14.84 12.80
CA VAL A 104 6.22 13.52 12.22
C VAL A 104 5.02 12.57 12.30
N TYR A 105 4.26 12.59 13.41
CA TYR A 105 3.11 11.71 13.57
C TYR A 105 1.99 11.98 12.56
N ASP A 106 1.78 13.24 12.20
CA ASP A 106 0.85 13.62 11.13
C ASP A 106 1.37 13.17 9.77
N ALA A 107 2.68 13.31 9.53
CA ALA A 107 3.31 12.93 8.27
C ALA A 107 3.27 11.42 8.01
N ILE A 108 3.41 10.60 9.05
CA ILE A 108 3.42 9.12 8.96
C ILE A 108 2.06 8.48 9.22
N SER A 109 1.00 9.26 9.49
CA SER A 109 -0.33 8.69 9.65
C SER A 109 -0.77 7.95 8.38
N LEU A 110 -1.43 6.82 8.52
CA LEU A 110 -1.86 6.02 7.36
C LEU A 110 -2.77 6.82 6.42
N ASP A 111 -3.61 7.68 6.96
CA ASP A 111 -4.51 8.53 6.17
C ASP A 111 -3.70 9.53 5.33
N THR A 112 -2.71 10.21 5.93
CA THR A 112 -1.80 11.13 5.22
C THR A 112 -1.00 10.38 4.15
N CYS A 113 -0.48 9.20 4.48
CA CYS A 113 0.27 8.36 3.54
C CYS A 113 -0.56 8.00 2.30
N VAL A 114 -1.84 7.64 2.47
CA VAL A 114 -2.74 7.35 1.34
C VAL A 114 -3.05 8.62 0.55
N MET A 115 -3.36 9.74 1.22
CA MET A 115 -3.70 11.01 0.57
C MET A 115 -2.57 11.58 -0.29
N HIS A 116 -1.31 11.30 0.04
CA HIS A 116 -0.16 11.76 -0.73
C HIS A 116 0.09 10.95 -2.02
N ARG A 117 -0.50 9.77 -2.19
CA ARG A 117 -0.29 8.89 -3.35
C ARG A 117 -1.25 9.20 -4.50
N LYS A 118 -1.05 10.39 -5.11
CA LYS A 118 -1.92 11.00 -6.12
C LYS A 118 -1.57 10.63 -7.56
N ALA A 119 -0.55 9.81 -7.79
CA ALA A 119 -0.19 9.36 -9.13
C ALA A 119 -1.36 8.63 -9.80
N ALA A 120 -1.38 8.59 -11.13
CA ALA A 120 -2.33 7.77 -11.88
C ALA A 120 -2.20 6.30 -11.45
N GLY A 121 -3.32 5.67 -11.08
CA GLY A 121 -3.33 4.33 -10.47
C GLY A 121 -3.05 4.29 -8.97
N GLY A 122 -2.77 5.44 -8.34
CA GLY A 122 -2.52 5.54 -6.90
C GLY A 122 -3.79 5.39 -6.05
N PRO A 123 -3.65 5.10 -4.74
CA PRO A 123 -4.76 4.86 -3.83
C PRO A 123 -5.39 6.14 -3.26
N ALA A 124 -4.89 7.33 -3.56
CA ALA A 124 -5.52 8.57 -3.10
C ALA A 124 -6.98 8.66 -3.58
N PRO A 125 -7.93 9.11 -2.76
CA PRO A 125 -9.35 9.14 -3.12
C PRO A 125 -9.64 9.86 -4.44
N GLU A 126 -8.92 10.95 -4.73
CA GLU A 126 -9.03 11.66 -6.00
C GLU A 126 -8.56 10.82 -7.20
N SER A 127 -7.46 10.06 -7.04
CA SER A 127 -6.94 9.17 -8.09
C SER A 127 -7.88 7.99 -8.33
N VAL A 128 -8.44 7.42 -7.26
CA VAL A 128 -9.44 6.33 -7.35
C VAL A 128 -10.71 6.80 -8.05
N LYS A 129 -11.22 8.00 -7.73
CA LYS A 129 -12.38 8.60 -8.42
C LYS A 129 -12.12 8.77 -9.92
N ALA A 130 -10.96 9.34 -10.26
CA ALA A 130 -10.58 9.51 -11.67
C ALA A 130 -10.50 8.17 -12.42
N GLN A 131 -10.00 7.11 -11.79
CA GLN A 131 -9.96 5.76 -12.36
C GLN A 131 -11.37 5.20 -12.57
N ILE A 132 -12.26 5.36 -11.59
CA ILE A 132 -13.66 4.90 -11.70
C ILE A 132 -14.36 5.60 -12.88
N GLU A 133 -14.19 6.92 -13.00
CA GLU A 133 -14.75 7.70 -14.11
C GLU A 133 -14.16 7.28 -15.46
N TYR A 134 -12.85 7.05 -15.52
CA TYR A 134 -12.20 6.55 -16.73
C TYR A 134 -12.78 5.21 -17.19
N VAL A 135 -12.93 4.26 -16.26
CA VAL A 135 -13.48 2.93 -16.57
C VAL A 135 -14.94 3.04 -17.01
N ARG A 136 -15.77 3.82 -16.30
CA ARG A 136 -17.19 4.03 -16.68
C ARG A 136 -17.38 4.61 -18.07
N ASN A 137 -16.46 5.50 -18.50
CA ASN A 137 -16.51 6.10 -19.84
C ASN A 137 -15.98 5.17 -20.94
N LYS A 138 -15.38 4.03 -20.59
CA LYS A 138 -14.86 3.03 -21.53
C LYS A 138 -15.79 1.83 -21.72
N LEU A 139 -16.69 1.59 -20.78
CA LEU A 139 -17.72 0.56 -20.83
C LEU A 139 -18.99 1.08 -21.50
#